data_9d78c52bdd80b0b6efcec72d0f9bda75
#
_entry.id   9d78c52bdd80b0b6efcec72d0f9bda75
#
_cell.length_a   1.000
_cell.length_b   1.000
_cell.length_c   1.000
_cell.angle_alpha   90.00
_cell.angle_beta   90.00
_cell.angle_gamma   90.00
#
_symmetry.space_group_name_H-M   'P 1'
#
loop_
_entity.id
_entity.type
_entity.pdbx_description
1 polymer ?
#
loop_
_entity_poly.entity_id
_entity_poly.type
_entity_poly.pdbx_seq_one_letter_code
_entity_poly.pdbx_strand_id
1 'polypeptide(L)'
;VAELDAMIGEKAREHGVDPLLVHSIIHVESGYNPYALSHKGAEGLMQLMPQTARKLGVRSSFDVRQNVGGGVSYLKQMLDRFGDLRLALAAYNAGPEAVARWNGVPPYAETQDYVYKVGKRYGELRRQHQSARAAVTPVIRAEEREPEYRPLEWRVDEQGRLHLSTR
;
A
#
# COMPACT_ATOMS: atom_id res chain seq x y z
N VAL A 1 15.94 -2.53 -6.58
CA VAL A 1 14.92 -1.79 -5.80
C VAL A 1 13.70 -1.54 -6.69
N ALA A 2 13.81 -0.78 -7.80
CA ALA A 2 12.66 -0.43 -8.66
C ALA A 2 11.90 -1.65 -9.23
N GLU A 3 12.60 -2.73 -9.60
CA GLU A 3 12.00 -3.95 -10.11
C GLU A 3 11.17 -4.69 -9.04
N LEU A 4 11.67 -4.75 -7.82
CA LEU A 4 10.95 -5.33 -6.69
C LEU A 4 9.70 -4.51 -6.35
N ASP A 5 9.80 -3.17 -6.33
CA ASP A 5 8.67 -2.27 -6.07
C ASP A 5 7.58 -2.43 -7.15
N ALA A 6 7.98 -2.52 -8.42
CA ALA A 6 7.05 -2.75 -9.53
C ALA A 6 6.31 -4.09 -9.39
N MET A 7 7.02 -5.16 -9.02
CA MET A 7 6.46 -6.48 -8.82
C MET A 7 5.53 -6.53 -7.60
N ILE A 8 5.90 -5.91 -6.49
CA ILE A 8 5.03 -5.78 -5.31
C ILE A 8 3.74 -5.04 -5.69
N GLY A 9 3.87 -3.91 -6.43
CA GLY A 9 2.72 -3.16 -6.93
C GLY A 9 1.82 -3.98 -7.86
N GLU A 10 2.39 -4.81 -8.74
CA GLU A 10 1.65 -5.74 -9.61
C GLU A 10 0.85 -6.74 -8.76
N LYS A 11 1.51 -7.47 -7.86
CA LYS A 11 0.87 -8.50 -7.04
C LYS A 11 -0.17 -7.92 -6.07
N ALA A 12 0.09 -6.76 -5.51
CA ALA A 12 -0.86 -6.06 -4.66
C ALA A 12 -2.14 -5.68 -5.44
N ARG A 13 -2.02 -5.14 -6.65
CA ARG A 13 -3.16 -4.82 -7.51
C ARG A 13 -3.95 -6.05 -7.93
N GLU A 14 -3.29 -7.14 -8.30
CA GLU A 14 -3.94 -8.42 -8.67
C GLU A 14 -4.89 -8.90 -7.57
N HIS A 15 -4.56 -8.68 -6.32
CA HIS A 15 -5.35 -9.13 -5.16
C HIS A 15 -6.17 -8.02 -4.49
N GLY A 16 -6.12 -6.77 -4.99
CA GLY A 16 -6.83 -5.64 -4.37
C GLY A 16 -6.29 -5.28 -2.97
N VAL A 17 -4.98 -5.43 -2.75
CA VAL A 17 -4.29 -5.09 -1.50
C VAL A 17 -3.49 -3.81 -1.69
N ASP A 18 -3.41 -2.98 -0.64
CA ASP A 18 -2.57 -1.78 -0.68
C ASP A 18 -1.07 -2.18 -0.74
N PRO A 19 -0.31 -1.76 -1.78
CA PRO A 19 1.10 -2.08 -1.89
C PRO A 19 1.94 -1.56 -0.72
N LEU A 20 1.54 -0.45 -0.07
CA LEU A 20 2.23 0.06 1.12
C LEU A 20 2.11 -0.89 2.31
N LEU A 21 0.99 -1.62 2.41
CA LEU A 21 0.82 -2.66 3.41
C LEU A 21 1.75 -3.85 3.13
N VAL A 22 1.85 -4.27 1.87
CA VAL A 22 2.78 -5.35 1.46
C VAL A 22 4.23 -4.97 1.75
N HIS A 23 4.65 -3.76 1.42
CA HIS A 23 5.97 -3.24 1.78
C HIS A 23 6.23 -3.25 3.29
N SER A 24 5.21 -2.92 4.09
CA SER A 24 5.33 -2.91 5.55
C SER A 24 5.53 -4.30 6.11
N ILE A 25 4.83 -5.30 5.57
CA ILE A 25 4.99 -6.70 5.94
C ILE A 25 6.39 -7.19 5.55
N ILE A 26 6.83 -7.02 4.32
CA ILE A 26 8.16 -7.44 3.84
C ILE A 26 9.27 -6.82 4.70
N HIS A 27 9.13 -5.54 5.06
CA HIS A 27 10.09 -4.88 5.93
C HIS A 27 10.19 -5.55 7.29
N VAL A 28 9.07 -5.88 7.92
CA VAL A 28 9.03 -6.49 9.25
C VAL A 28 9.45 -7.96 9.22
N GLU A 29 9.03 -8.71 8.19
CA GLU A 29 9.29 -10.14 8.05
C GLU A 29 10.75 -10.47 7.72
N SER A 30 11.33 -9.77 6.77
CA SER A 30 12.64 -10.13 6.21
C SER A 30 13.63 -8.98 6.10
N GLY A 31 13.20 -7.73 6.32
CA GLY A 31 14.01 -6.56 5.99
C GLY A 31 14.41 -6.53 4.51
N TYR A 32 13.55 -7.05 3.63
CA TYR A 32 13.79 -7.20 2.20
C TYR A 32 14.88 -8.23 1.83
N ASN A 33 15.22 -9.16 2.71
CA ASN A 33 16.12 -10.26 2.39
C ASN A 33 15.34 -11.42 1.74
N PRO A 34 15.53 -11.71 0.43
CA PRO A 34 14.81 -12.78 -0.25
C PRO A 34 15.20 -14.18 0.22
N TYR A 35 16.34 -14.30 0.89
CA TYR A 35 16.85 -15.57 1.44
C TYR A 35 16.65 -15.68 2.95
N ALA A 36 15.81 -14.83 3.54
CA ALA A 36 15.53 -14.89 4.96
C ALA A 36 14.93 -16.24 5.36
N LEU A 37 15.48 -16.82 6.41
CA LEU A 37 15.00 -18.05 7.02
C LEU A 37 14.88 -17.83 8.52
N SER A 38 13.67 -17.97 9.07
CA SER A 38 13.47 -17.84 10.49
C SER A 38 13.85 -19.13 11.25
N HIS A 39 14.06 -19.03 12.54
CA HIS A 39 14.32 -20.20 13.40
C HIS A 39 13.14 -21.18 13.44
N LYS A 40 11.92 -20.74 13.06
CA LYS A 40 10.73 -21.58 12.95
C LYS A 40 10.56 -22.17 11.55
N GLY A 41 11.44 -21.83 10.59
CA GLY A 41 11.41 -22.33 9.21
C GLY A 41 10.55 -21.51 8.26
N ALA A 42 10.17 -20.28 8.60
CA ALA A 42 9.53 -19.36 7.65
C ALA A 42 10.54 -18.84 6.64
N GLU A 43 10.16 -18.72 5.38
CA GLU A 43 11.06 -18.54 4.23
C GLU A 43 10.73 -17.31 3.39
N GLY A 44 11.77 -16.60 2.95
CA GLY A 44 11.73 -15.57 1.92
C GLY A 44 11.20 -14.22 2.38
N LEU A 45 10.88 -13.35 1.42
CA LEU A 45 10.52 -11.94 1.67
C LEU A 45 9.33 -11.76 2.60
N MET A 46 8.29 -12.57 2.44
CA MET A 46 7.05 -12.50 3.24
C MET A 46 6.93 -13.63 4.27
N GLN A 47 8.04 -14.34 4.54
CA GLN A 47 8.19 -15.35 5.58
C GLN A 47 7.07 -16.40 5.58
N LEU A 48 6.92 -17.09 4.46
CA LEU A 48 5.93 -18.16 4.34
C LEU A 48 6.43 -19.44 5.02
N MET A 49 5.61 -20.02 5.88
CA MET A 49 5.87 -21.36 6.36
C MET A 49 5.75 -22.37 5.20
N PRO A 50 6.61 -23.39 5.12
CA PRO A 50 6.62 -24.34 4.00
C PRO A 50 5.25 -24.99 3.73
N GLN A 51 4.49 -25.28 4.79
CA GLN A 51 3.14 -25.85 4.65
C GLN A 51 2.17 -24.83 4.04
N THR A 52 2.25 -23.57 4.42
CA THR A 52 1.43 -22.48 3.87
C THR A 52 1.81 -22.23 2.42
N ALA A 53 3.11 -22.14 2.11
CA ALA A 53 3.64 -22.00 0.75
C ALA A 53 3.09 -23.05 -0.20
N ARG A 54 3.11 -24.35 0.21
CA ARG A 54 2.54 -25.46 -0.59
C ARG A 54 1.04 -25.27 -0.86
N LYS A 55 0.26 -24.88 0.14
CA LYS A 55 -1.18 -24.63 -0.02
C LYS A 55 -1.48 -23.48 -0.97
N LEU A 56 -0.59 -22.51 -1.06
CA LEU A 56 -0.69 -21.35 -1.95
C LEU A 56 -0.09 -21.60 -3.36
N GLY A 57 0.40 -22.80 -3.63
CA GLY A 57 1.02 -23.16 -4.91
C GLY A 57 2.42 -22.58 -5.12
N VAL A 58 3.07 -22.09 -4.06
CA VAL A 58 4.46 -21.62 -4.07
C VAL A 58 5.38 -22.83 -4.10
N ARG A 59 6.14 -22.98 -5.20
CA ARG A 59 7.07 -24.09 -5.41
C ARG A 59 8.46 -23.80 -4.86
N SER A 60 8.85 -22.55 -4.84
CA SER A 60 10.11 -22.05 -4.31
C SER A 60 9.87 -20.80 -3.50
N SER A 61 9.98 -20.89 -2.17
CA SER A 61 9.77 -19.77 -1.26
C SER A 61 10.89 -18.72 -1.32
N PHE A 62 12.04 -19.04 -1.90
CA PHE A 62 13.15 -18.12 -2.12
C PHE A 62 13.10 -17.47 -3.52
N ASP A 63 12.18 -17.88 -4.39
CA ASP A 63 11.84 -17.14 -5.60
C ASP A 63 10.99 -15.94 -5.22
N VAL A 64 11.51 -14.75 -5.53
CA VAL A 64 10.93 -13.46 -5.11
C VAL A 64 9.49 -13.31 -5.60
N ARG A 65 9.21 -13.63 -6.87
CA ARG A 65 7.88 -13.49 -7.47
C ARG A 65 6.87 -14.47 -6.87
N GLN A 66 7.29 -15.71 -6.64
CA GLN A 66 6.42 -16.73 -6.04
C GLN A 66 6.14 -16.42 -4.57
N ASN A 67 7.16 -16.02 -3.82
CA ASN A 67 7.01 -15.69 -2.40
C ASN A 67 6.08 -14.49 -2.18
N VAL A 68 6.30 -13.39 -2.93
CA VAL A 68 5.44 -12.20 -2.83
C VAL A 68 4.02 -12.51 -3.31
N GLY A 69 3.86 -13.22 -4.43
CA GLY A 69 2.54 -13.61 -4.93
C GLY A 69 1.76 -14.46 -3.92
N GLY A 70 2.39 -15.47 -3.35
CA GLY A 70 1.80 -16.31 -2.30
C GLY A 70 1.49 -15.54 -1.03
N GLY A 71 2.44 -14.71 -0.55
CA GLY A 71 2.26 -13.90 0.63
C GLY A 71 1.12 -12.88 0.53
N VAL A 72 1.01 -12.20 -0.61
CA VAL A 72 -0.09 -11.25 -0.88
C VAL A 72 -1.43 -11.98 -0.98
N SER A 73 -1.48 -13.15 -1.63
CA SER A 73 -2.68 -14.00 -1.68
C SER A 73 -3.12 -14.41 -0.27
N TYR A 74 -2.17 -14.85 0.58
CA TYR A 74 -2.46 -15.22 1.96
C TYR A 74 -2.94 -14.05 2.80
N LEU A 75 -2.30 -12.88 2.67
CA LEU A 75 -2.74 -11.65 3.32
C LEU A 75 -4.16 -11.28 2.92
N LYS A 76 -4.50 -11.36 1.63
CA LYS A 76 -5.86 -11.12 1.14
C LYS A 76 -6.87 -12.06 1.77
N GLN A 77 -6.56 -13.35 1.88
CA GLN A 77 -7.43 -14.32 2.55
C GLN A 77 -7.68 -13.94 4.02
N MET A 78 -6.65 -13.46 4.73
CA MET A 78 -6.80 -13.01 6.12
C MET A 78 -7.64 -11.73 6.23
N LEU A 79 -7.44 -10.76 5.32
CA LEU A 79 -8.24 -9.55 5.24
C LEU A 79 -9.72 -9.84 4.97
N ASP A 80 -10.00 -10.76 4.05
CA ASP A 80 -11.38 -11.15 3.71
C ASP A 80 -12.05 -11.93 4.85
N ARG A 81 -11.31 -12.81 5.52
CA ARG A 81 -11.85 -13.63 6.61
C ARG A 81 -12.18 -12.82 7.86
N PHE A 82 -11.35 -11.85 8.21
CA PHE A 82 -11.47 -11.14 9.49
C PHE A 82 -12.07 -9.73 9.37
N GLY A 83 -12.01 -9.10 8.20
CA GLY A 83 -12.59 -7.76 7.94
C GLY A 83 -11.93 -6.61 8.70
N ASP A 84 -10.94 -6.90 9.54
CA ASP A 84 -10.18 -5.94 10.35
C ASP A 84 -8.69 -6.14 10.13
N LEU A 85 -7.96 -5.03 9.88
CA LEU A 85 -6.52 -5.10 9.57
C LEU A 85 -5.69 -5.70 10.70
N ARG A 86 -5.99 -5.36 11.96
CA ARG A 86 -5.25 -5.87 13.13
C ARG A 86 -5.43 -7.38 13.26
N LEU A 87 -6.66 -7.86 13.08
CA LEU A 87 -6.98 -9.29 13.14
C LEU A 87 -6.36 -10.04 11.97
N ALA A 88 -6.39 -9.46 10.76
CA ALA A 88 -5.76 -10.04 9.58
C ALA A 88 -4.23 -10.17 9.75
N LEU A 89 -3.57 -9.15 10.28
CA LEU A 89 -2.13 -9.20 10.57
C LEU A 89 -1.80 -10.22 11.66
N ALA A 90 -2.61 -10.28 12.72
CA ALA A 90 -2.45 -11.30 13.75
C ALA A 90 -2.62 -12.72 13.18
N ALA A 91 -3.60 -12.91 12.30
CA ALA A 91 -3.83 -14.19 11.62
C ALA A 91 -2.71 -14.54 10.63
N TYR A 92 -2.15 -13.56 9.94
CA TYR A 92 -0.99 -13.75 9.08
C TYR A 92 0.20 -14.31 9.86
N ASN A 93 0.50 -13.73 11.03
CA ASN A 93 1.62 -14.12 11.87
C ASN A 93 1.36 -15.39 12.71
N ALA A 94 0.24 -15.45 13.43
CA ALA A 94 -0.07 -16.53 14.38
C ALA A 94 -0.93 -17.66 13.81
N GLY A 95 -1.43 -17.48 12.58
CA GLY A 95 -2.42 -18.36 11.97
C GLY A 95 -3.86 -17.97 12.29
N PRO A 96 -4.80 -18.19 11.32
CA PRO A 96 -6.20 -17.81 11.47
C PRO A 96 -6.92 -18.57 12.60
N GLU A 97 -6.50 -19.78 12.90
CA GLU A 97 -7.10 -20.60 13.97
C GLU A 97 -6.80 -20.03 15.37
N ALA A 98 -5.62 -19.41 15.55
CA ALA A 98 -5.31 -18.75 16.82
C ALA A 98 -6.21 -17.53 17.01
N VAL A 99 -6.39 -16.69 15.98
CA VAL A 99 -7.27 -15.51 16.05
C VAL A 99 -8.72 -15.92 16.30
N ALA A 100 -9.20 -16.97 15.64
CA ALA A 100 -10.55 -17.50 15.86
C ALA A 100 -10.73 -18.02 17.30
N ARG A 101 -9.76 -18.77 17.83
CA ARG A 101 -9.79 -19.30 19.20
C ARG A 101 -9.83 -18.23 20.26
N TRP A 102 -9.07 -17.15 20.08
CA TRP A 102 -8.99 -16.04 21.02
C TRP A 102 -10.06 -14.96 20.76
N ASN A 103 -10.83 -15.11 19.69
CA ASN A 103 -11.79 -14.11 19.23
C ASN A 103 -11.18 -12.69 19.20
N GLY A 104 -9.94 -12.61 18.74
CA GLY A 104 -9.15 -11.38 18.74
C GLY A 104 -7.66 -11.63 18.48
N VAL A 105 -6.86 -10.60 18.70
CA VAL A 105 -5.39 -10.76 18.64
C VAL A 105 -4.96 -11.67 19.79
N PRO A 106 -4.29 -12.81 19.49
CA PRO A 106 -3.84 -13.73 20.54
C PRO A 106 -2.86 -13.02 21.51
N PRO A 107 -2.84 -13.40 22.80
CA PRO A 107 -1.94 -12.81 23.78
C PRO A 107 -0.51 -13.35 23.66
N TYR A 108 -0.04 -13.53 22.43
CA TYR A 108 1.32 -13.93 22.13
C TYR A 108 2.17 -12.68 21.96
N ALA A 109 3.23 -12.52 22.73
CA ALA A 109 4.11 -11.36 22.68
C ALA A 109 4.64 -11.09 21.27
N GLU A 110 5.06 -12.13 20.54
CA GLU A 110 5.51 -12.05 19.15
C GLU A 110 4.42 -11.48 18.22
N THR A 111 3.20 -11.98 18.33
CA THR A 111 2.09 -11.54 17.45
C THR A 111 1.65 -10.12 17.76
N GLN A 112 1.60 -9.73 19.02
CA GLN A 112 1.29 -8.36 19.42
C GLN A 112 2.34 -7.37 18.92
N ASP A 113 3.62 -7.71 19.06
CA ASP A 113 4.75 -6.92 18.56
C ASP A 113 4.70 -6.81 17.01
N TYR A 114 4.41 -7.92 16.34
CA TYR A 114 4.25 -7.97 14.88
C TYR A 114 3.15 -7.01 14.38
N VAL A 115 1.95 -7.12 14.94
CA VAL A 115 0.81 -6.25 14.60
C VAL A 115 1.16 -4.78 14.82
N TYR A 116 1.82 -4.46 15.92
CA TYR A 116 2.26 -3.10 16.21
C TYR A 116 3.30 -2.60 15.19
N LYS A 117 4.34 -3.38 14.90
CA LYS A 117 5.42 -2.99 13.97
C LYS A 117 4.91 -2.78 12.54
N VAL A 118 4.11 -3.71 12.04
CA VAL A 118 3.52 -3.59 10.69
C VAL A 118 2.57 -2.39 10.63
N GLY A 119 1.68 -2.24 11.60
CA GLY A 119 0.73 -1.12 11.67
C GLY A 119 1.43 0.23 11.74
N LYS A 120 2.47 0.36 12.55
CA LYS A 120 3.31 1.57 12.66
C LYS A 120 3.95 1.90 11.31
N ARG A 121 4.64 0.93 10.69
CA ARG A 121 5.32 1.11 9.40
C ARG A 121 4.35 1.50 8.30
N TYR A 122 3.20 0.84 8.23
CA TYR A 122 2.17 1.14 7.26
C TYR A 122 1.62 2.56 7.42
N GLY A 123 1.36 3.00 8.65
CA GLY A 123 0.94 4.37 8.93
C GLY A 123 1.97 5.42 8.52
N GLU A 124 3.27 5.15 8.73
CA GLU A 124 4.37 6.01 8.30
C GLU A 124 4.43 6.14 6.77
N LEU A 125 4.39 5.02 6.05
CA LEU A 125 4.41 5.02 4.58
C LEU A 125 3.20 5.74 3.99
N ARG A 126 2.01 5.55 4.53
CA ARG A 126 0.80 6.25 4.09
C ARG A 126 0.92 7.77 4.26
N ARG A 127 1.41 8.25 5.40
CA ARG A 127 1.63 9.68 5.63
C ARG A 127 2.63 10.27 4.64
N GLN A 128 3.76 9.59 4.42
CA GLN A 128 4.77 10.02 3.44
C GLN A 128 4.18 10.11 2.02
N HIS A 129 3.42 9.11 1.61
CA HIS A 129 2.77 9.08 0.30
C HIS A 129 1.71 10.18 0.13
N GLN A 130 0.93 10.47 1.16
CA GLN A 130 -0.06 11.56 1.16
C GLN A 130 0.62 12.92 1.07
N SER A 131 1.70 13.14 1.83
CA SER A 131 2.47 14.39 1.79
C SER A 131 3.11 14.63 0.42
N ALA A 132 3.66 13.58 -0.19
CA ALA A 132 4.23 13.67 -1.54
C ALA A 132 3.17 14.03 -2.59
N ARG A 133 1.98 13.43 -2.52
CA ARG A 133 0.86 13.78 -3.41
C ARG A 133 0.38 15.22 -3.20
N ALA A 134 0.26 15.66 -1.97
CA ALA A 134 -0.15 17.03 -1.65
C ALA A 134 0.86 18.07 -2.15
N ALA A 135 2.16 17.75 -2.15
CA ALA A 135 3.20 18.63 -2.68
C ALA A 135 3.16 18.78 -4.22
N VAL A 136 2.67 17.76 -4.93
CA VAL A 136 2.54 17.78 -6.40
C VAL A 136 1.26 18.49 -6.87
N THR A 137 0.18 18.40 -6.10
CA THR A 137 -1.14 18.95 -6.45
C THR A 137 -1.14 20.50 -6.64
N PRO A 138 -0.40 21.33 -5.87
CA PRO A 138 -0.37 22.78 -6.08
C PRO A 138 0.15 23.23 -7.44
N VAL A 139 1.09 22.48 -8.03
CA VAL A 139 1.68 22.81 -9.34
C VAL A 139 0.66 22.63 -10.45
N ILE A 140 -0.13 21.56 -10.43
CA ILE A 140 -1.17 21.29 -11.43
C ILE A 140 -2.30 22.34 -11.33
N ARG A 141 -2.66 22.76 -10.11
CA ARG A 141 -3.69 23.79 -9.88
C ARG A 141 -3.24 25.19 -10.32
N ALA A 142 -1.94 25.47 -10.34
CA ALA A 142 -1.41 26.74 -10.83
C ALA A 142 -1.38 26.82 -12.36
N GLU A 143 -1.27 25.68 -13.06
CA GLU A 143 -1.29 25.62 -14.53
C GLU A 143 -2.71 25.60 -15.13
N GLU A 144 -3.72 25.18 -14.35
CA GLU A 144 -5.14 25.15 -14.79
C GLU A 144 -5.93 26.43 -14.43
N ARG A 145 -5.27 27.51 -14.03
CA ARG A 145 -5.96 28.79 -13.98
C ARG A 145 -6.20 29.23 -15.43
N GLU A 146 -7.41 28.99 -15.91
CA GLU A 146 -7.91 29.64 -17.11
C GLU A 146 -7.58 31.14 -17.01
N PRO A 147 -7.01 31.75 -18.06
CA PRO A 147 -6.81 33.18 -18.06
C PRO A 147 -8.17 33.84 -17.83
N GLU A 148 -8.24 34.66 -16.78
CA GLU A 148 -9.45 35.39 -16.42
C GLU A 148 -9.85 36.22 -17.64
N TYR A 149 -10.81 35.67 -18.42
CA TYR A 149 -11.32 36.33 -19.61
C TYR A 149 -12.08 37.57 -19.15
N ARG A 150 -11.49 38.73 -19.32
CA ARG A 150 -12.16 40.03 -19.13
C ARG A 150 -12.83 40.42 -20.44
N PRO A 151 -14.18 40.46 -20.51
CA PRO A 151 -14.84 40.87 -21.69
C PRO A 151 -14.45 42.32 -22.03
N LEU A 152 -14.09 42.54 -23.30
CA LEU A 152 -13.86 43.89 -23.83
C LEU A 152 -15.22 44.57 -23.97
N GLU A 153 -15.43 45.65 -23.22
CA GLU A 153 -16.58 46.54 -23.44
C GLU A 153 -16.21 47.56 -24.52
N TRP A 154 -17.11 47.74 -25.50
CA TRP A 154 -16.92 48.71 -26.56
C TRP A 154 -18.03 49.76 -26.52
N ARG A 155 -17.70 50.97 -26.83
CA ARG A 155 -18.60 52.10 -26.89
C ARG A 155 -18.22 53.01 -28.06
N VAL A 156 -19.23 53.49 -28.82
CA VAL A 156 -19.05 54.43 -29.88
C VAL A 156 -19.47 55.82 -29.37
N ASP A 157 -18.63 56.85 -29.53
CA ASP A 157 -18.95 58.23 -29.17
C ASP A 157 -19.84 58.90 -30.19
N GLU A 158 -20.31 60.10 -29.89
CA GLU A 158 -21.19 60.87 -30.75
C GLU A 158 -20.54 61.30 -32.10
N GLN A 159 -19.21 61.09 -32.22
CA GLN A 159 -18.42 61.38 -33.41
C GLN A 159 -18.08 60.08 -34.19
N GLY A 160 -18.69 58.93 -33.80
CA GLY A 160 -18.51 57.66 -34.46
C GLY A 160 -17.20 56.92 -34.16
N ARG A 161 -16.44 57.33 -33.12
CA ARG A 161 -15.17 56.72 -32.71
C ARG A 161 -15.41 55.58 -31.74
N LEU A 162 -14.73 54.44 -31.99
CA LEU A 162 -14.80 53.25 -31.16
C LEU A 162 -13.83 53.38 -29.94
N HIS A 163 -14.37 53.24 -28.74
CA HIS A 163 -13.61 53.16 -27.49
C HIS A 163 -13.69 51.73 -26.97
N LEU A 164 -12.54 51.13 -26.73
CA LEU A 164 -12.40 49.78 -26.12
C LEU A 164 -11.86 49.94 -24.70
N SER A 165 -12.50 49.34 -23.72
CA SER A 165 -12.03 49.29 -22.31
C SER A 165 -12.14 47.90 -21.72
N THR A 166 -11.21 47.56 -20.84
CA THR A 166 -11.28 46.40 -19.96
C THR A 166 -11.61 46.90 -18.56
N ARG A 167 -12.67 46.41 -17.98
CA ARG A 167 -12.96 46.63 -16.55
C ARG A 167 -12.13 45.79 -15.65
#